data_2fb58832541c59d454838793121a8145
#
_entry.id   2fb58832541c59d454838793121a8145
#
_cell.length_a   1.000
_cell.length_b   1.000
_cell.length_c   1.000
_cell.angle_alpha   90.00
_cell.angle_beta   90.00
_cell.angle_gamma   90.00
#
_symmetry.space_group_name_H-M   'P 1'
#
loop_
_entity.id
_entity.type
_entity.pdbx_description
1 polymer ?
#
loop_
_entity_poly.entity_id
_entity_poly.type
_entity_poly.pdbx_seq_one_letter_code
_entity_poly.pdbx_strand_id
1 'polypeptide(L)'
;MDPLDRRLHQLAIPVYRRAVEEAESLRDALLARSKELEHGGFHAQVKVTRETTLIFYNVDGRRYPVRSRNGKFVAGKASFSREEIVALIERTPEDFTPNALLRPVVQDTLLPTAAYIGGPAEIAYMAQSQVPYQRILGRMPVILPRASFTIVEAQNARLLGKYGLDVQDLFRGRQHLRAKLEMQTIPKVLARRFEKDEKALRRMLSTYAQPIKILDTTLTGALQSVEQKMLYQFTKLKAKAGRAEGLRTGVLDRHERFLVDSLYPNRGLQERSLCGLPFLAAYGTGLLDGLARLASMPSPSDGSGCAFQHHIVLL
;
A
#
# COMPACT_ATOMS: atom_id res chain seq x y z
N MET A 1 24.03 8.97 14.09
CA MET A 1 23.56 10.36 14.34
C MET A 1 22.31 10.26 15.18
N ASP A 2 22.29 10.93 16.33
CA ASP A 2 21.09 10.99 17.19
C ASP A 2 20.21 12.16 16.75
N PRO A 3 18.97 11.92 16.28
CA PRO A 3 18.08 13.00 15.83
C PRO A 3 17.62 13.92 16.96
N LEU A 4 17.86 13.57 18.22
CA LEU A 4 17.55 14.39 19.41
C LEU A 4 18.73 15.27 19.84
N ASP A 5 19.88 15.19 19.17
CA ASP A 5 21.04 16.04 19.48
C ASP A 5 20.68 17.53 19.23
N ARG A 6 20.81 18.33 20.28
CA ARG A 6 20.50 19.78 20.25
C ARG A 6 21.25 20.51 19.13
N ARG A 7 22.48 20.11 18.83
CA ARG A 7 23.29 20.74 17.76
C ARG A 7 22.64 20.59 16.38
N LEU A 8 21.95 19.46 16.13
CA LEU A 8 21.22 19.25 14.87
C LEU A 8 19.97 20.14 14.81
N HIS A 9 19.26 20.32 15.93
CA HIS A 9 18.13 21.24 16.00
C HIS A 9 18.57 22.69 15.75
N GLN A 10 19.75 23.11 16.23
CA GLN A 10 20.31 24.43 15.95
C GLN A 10 20.54 24.65 14.45
N LEU A 11 21.05 23.64 13.74
CA LEU A 11 21.23 23.70 12.29
C LEU A 11 19.90 23.74 11.52
N ALA A 12 18.81 23.25 12.12
CA ALA A 12 17.48 23.26 11.53
C ALA A 12 16.69 24.56 11.75
N ILE A 13 17.17 25.48 12.62
CA ILE A 13 16.52 26.77 12.92
C ILE A 13 16.08 27.52 11.66
N PRO A 14 16.92 27.70 10.62
CA PRO A 14 16.50 28.43 9.41
C PRO A 14 15.27 27.81 8.73
N VAL A 15 15.15 26.48 8.73
CA VAL A 15 14.02 25.76 8.13
C VAL A 15 12.75 25.98 8.97
N TYR A 16 12.82 25.83 10.28
CA TYR A 16 11.68 26.07 11.19
C TYR A 16 11.21 27.51 11.13
N ARG A 17 12.13 28.46 11.12
CA ARG A 17 11.84 29.88 11.02
C ARG A 17 11.11 30.21 9.72
N ARG A 18 11.61 29.78 8.57
CA ARG A 18 10.91 29.95 7.27
C ARG A 18 9.54 29.27 7.23
N ALA A 19 9.41 28.10 7.83
CA ALA A 19 8.11 27.40 7.94
C ALA A 19 7.06 28.18 8.73
N VAL A 20 7.48 29.02 9.69
CA VAL A 20 6.60 29.92 10.48
C VAL A 20 6.36 31.23 9.73
N GLU A 21 7.43 31.87 9.24
CA GLU A 21 7.36 33.16 8.53
C GLU A 21 6.48 33.07 7.28
N GLU A 22 6.59 31.96 6.53
CA GLU A 22 5.86 31.68 5.28
C GLU A 22 4.63 30.75 5.50
N ALA A 23 4.17 30.57 6.74
CA ALA A 23 3.18 29.53 7.07
C ALA A 23 1.90 29.60 6.23
N GLU A 24 1.39 30.79 5.95
CA GLU A 24 0.16 30.99 5.15
C GLU A 24 0.40 30.65 3.67
N SER A 25 1.47 31.15 3.11
CA SER A 25 1.84 30.90 1.71
C SER A 25 2.15 29.41 1.46
N LEU A 26 2.90 28.76 2.38
CA LEU A 26 3.16 27.31 2.33
C LEU A 26 1.88 26.49 2.42
N ARG A 27 0.99 26.83 3.33
CA ARG A 27 -0.30 26.17 3.50
C ARG A 27 -1.16 26.24 2.24
N ASP A 28 -1.29 27.46 1.67
CA ASP A 28 -2.13 27.67 0.50
C ASP A 28 -1.57 26.93 -0.73
N ALA A 29 -0.25 26.93 -0.91
CA ALA A 29 0.42 26.13 -1.94
C ALA A 29 0.25 24.61 -1.72
N LEU A 30 0.30 24.13 -0.46
CA LEU A 30 0.06 22.72 -0.12
C LEU A 30 -1.38 22.30 -0.36
N LEU A 31 -2.35 23.17 -0.08
CA LEU A 31 -3.77 22.92 -0.39
C LEU A 31 -4.00 22.84 -1.91
N ALA A 32 -3.37 23.73 -2.68
CA ALA A 32 -3.42 23.69 -4.14
C ALA A 32 -2.78 22.39 -4.68
N ARG A 33 -1.60 22.04 -4.18
CA ARG A 33 -0.89 20.80 -4.58
C ARG A 33 -1.68 19.54 -4.23
N SER A 34 -2.32 19.49 -3.05
CA SER A 34 -3.16 18.35 -2.66
C SER A 34 -4.34 18.17 -3.61
N LYS A 35 -5.00 19.26 -4.02
CA LYS A 35 -6.08 19.23 -5.02
C LYS A 35 -5.58 18.76 -6.40
N GLU A 36 -4.42 19.24 -6.82
CA GLU A 36 -3.80 18.81 -8.09
C GLU A 36 -3.55 17.31 -8.10
N LEU A 37 -2.97 16.76 -7.01
CA LEU A 37 -2.74 15.33 -6.87
C LEU A 37 -4.06 14.54 -6.92
N GLU A 38 -5.09 14.99 -6.20
CA GLU A 38 -6.41 14.34 -6.19
C GLU A 38 -7.08 14.35 -7.57
N HIS A 39 -7.00 15.48 -8.32
CA HIS A 39 -7.49 15.55 -9.69
C HIS A 39 -6.71 14.63 -10.65
N GLY A 40 -5.42 14.42 -10.39
CA GLY A 40 -4.59 13.44 -11.11
C GLY A 40 -4.86 11.98 -10.72
N GLY A 41 -5.82 11.71 -9.83
CA GLY A 41 -6.13 10.37 -9.35
C GLY A 41 -5.19 9.85 -8.27
N PHE A 42 -4.31 10.69 -7.71
CA PHE A 42 -3.39 10.32 -6.65
C PHE A 42 -3.97 10.66 -5.27
N HIS A 43 -3.50 9.95 -4.26
CA HIS A 43 -3.92 10.18 -2.88
C HIS A 43 -3.05 11.24 -2.20
N ALA A 44 -3.66 12.29 -1.62
CA ALA A 44 -2.97 13.22 -0.73
C ALA A 44 -2.72 12.54 0.63
N GLN A 45 -1.49 12.05 0.85
CA GLN A 45 -1.12 11.21 1.99
C GLN A 45 -1.20 11.94 3.34
N VAL A 46 -0.90 13.24 3.35
CA VAL A 46 -0.94 14.07 4.56
C VAL A 46 -2.10 15.06 4.47
N LYS A 47 -3.00 15.01 5.45
CA LYS A 47 -4.12 15.94 5.50
C LYS A 47 -3.64 17.35 5.83
N VAL A 48 -3.87 18.28 4.91
CA VAL A 48 -3.60 19.71 5.07
C VAL A 48 -4.93 20.44 5.27
N THR A 49 -4.98 21.33 6.25
CA THR A 49 -6.15 22.16 6.57
C THR A 49 -5.77 23.63 6.56
N ARG A 50 -6.75 24.53 6.65
CA ARG A 50 -6.52 25.98 6.73
C ARG A 50 -5.73 26.44 7.97
N GLU A 51 -5.62 25.59 8.99
CA GLU A 51 -4.86 25.85 10.20
C GLU A 51 -3.50 25.16 10.23
N THR A 52 -3.20 24.30 9.24
CA THR A 52 -1.98 23.50 9.23
C THR A 52 -0.75 24.38 9.15
N THR A 53 0.19 24.16 10.08
CA THR A 53 1.60 24.52 9.92
C THR A 53 2.42 23.25 9.72
N LEU A 54 3.73 23.40 9.49
CA LEU A 54 4.59 22.26 9.21
C LEU A 54 5.39 21.78 10.44
N ILE A 55 5.13 22.36 11.62
CA ILE A 55 5.91 22.09 12.85
C ILE A 55 5.01 21.68 14.01
N PHE A 56 5.64 20.97 14.96
CA PHE A 56 5.11 20.63 16.26
C PHE A 56 5.93 21.30 17.34
N TYR A 57 5.32 21.58 18.48
CA TYR A 57 5.96 22.07 19.68
C TYR A 57 5.83 21.05 20.80
N ASN A 58 6.96 20.70 21.43
CA ASN A 58 7.03 19.77 22.54
C ASN A 58 7.07 20.56 23.85
N VAL A 59 6.13 20.31 24.71
CA VAL A 59 6.04 20.93 26.03
C VAL A 59 5.56 19.90 27.06
N ASP A 60 6.20 19.85 28.21
CA ASP A 60 5.88 18.90 29.29
C ASP A 60 5.80 17.44 28.82
N GLY A 61 6.75 17.03 27.96
CA GLY A 61 6.82 15.68 27.40
C GLY A 61 5.71 15.34 26.40
N ARG A 62 4.90 16.32 25.99
CA ARG A 62 3.83 16.13 24.99
C ARG A 62 4.11 16.92 23.73
N ARG A 63 3.82 16.30 22.59
CA ARG A 63 4.01 16.87 21.27
C ARG A 63 2.68 17.41 20.74
N TYR A 64 2.58 18.74 20.56
CA TYR A 64 1.40 19.42 20.05
C TYR A 64 1.63 19.94 18.63
N PRO A 65 0.68 19.74 17.69
CA PRO A 65 0.75 20.41 16.41
C PRO A 65 0.60 21.92 16.60
N VAL A 66 1.51 22.68 16.02
CA VAL A 66 1.34 24.12 15.94
C VAL A 66 0.30 24.43 14.86
N ARG A 67 -0.71 25.22 15.18
CA ARG A 67 -1.78 25.63 14.27
C ARG A 67 -1.80 27.14 14.12
N SER A 68 -2.01 27.61 12.88
CA SER A 68 -2.20 29.05 12.63
C SER A 68 -3.69 29.38 12.71
N ARG A 69 -4.07 30.27 13.66
CA ARG A 69 -5.45 30.72 13.89
C ARG A 69 -5.47 32.21 14.15
N ASN A 70 -6.23 32.95 13.36
CA ASN A 70 -6.42 34.40 13.55
C ASN A 70 -5.11 35.18 13.73
N GLY A 71 -4.10 34.85 12.90
CA GLY A 71 -2.77 35.50 12.95
C GLY A 71 -1.87 35.06 14.11
N LYS A 72 -2.31 34.11 14.96
CA LYS A 72 -1.55 33.54 16.07
C LYS A 72 -1.18 32.08 15.80
N PHE A 73 -0.13 31.61 16.46
CA PHE A 73 0.31 30.22 16.46
C PHE A 73 -0.07 29.55 17.77
N VAL A 74 -0.90 28.49 17.71
CA VAL A 74 -1.47 27.84 18.89
C VAL A 74 -0.94 26.41 18.97
N ALA A 75 -0.42 26.03 20.14
CA ALA A 75 0.05 24.68 20.44
C ALA A 75 -0.46 24.24 21.83
N GLY A 76 -1.40 23.30 21.88
CA GLY A 76 -2.07 22.92 23.13
C GLY A 76 -2.82 24.11 23.75
N LYS A 77 -2.38 24.53 24.93
CA LYS A 77 -2.92 25.72 25.63
C LYS A 77 -2.12 27.01 25.36
N ALA A 78 -0.95 26.89 24.76
CA ALA A 78 -0.08 28.04 24.49
C ALA A 78 -0.48 28.72 23.19
N SER A 79 -0.36 30.06 23.16
CA SER A 79 -0.63 30.89 21.98
C SER A 79 0.48 31.91 21.84
N PHE A 80 1.03 32.05 20.64
CA PHE A 80 2.18 32.88 20.33
C PHE A 80 1.87 33.83 19.17
N SER A 81 2.46 35.02 19.16
CA SER A 81 2.59 35.83 17.96
C SER A 81 3.64 35.16 17.02
N ARG A 82 3.79 35.69 15.82
CA ARG A 82 4.82 35.22 14.89
C ARG A 82 6.22 35.48 15.44
N GLU A 83 6.42 36.64 16.03
CA GLU A 83 7.69 37.08 16.61
C GLU A 83 8.05 36.20 17.83
N GLU A 84 7.05 35.93 18.70
CA GLU A 84 7.25 35.12 19.89
C GLU A 84 7.64 33.67 19.56
N ILE A 85 6.97 33.04 18.59
CA ILE A 85 7.29 31.65 18.21
C ILE A 85 8.64 31.56 17.47
N VAL A 86 9.01 32.56 16.67
CA VAL A 86 10.33 32.61 16.04
C VAL A 86 11.42 32.76 17.09
N ALA A 87 11.28 33.68 18.05
CA ALA A 87 12.21 33.83 19.15
C ALA A 87 12.33 32.57 20.02
N LEU A 88 11.23 31.83 20.18
CA LEU A 88 11.21 30.56 20.90
C LEU A 88 11.96 29.46 20.13
N ILE A 89 11.80 29.38 18.81
CA ILE A 89 12.55 28.47 17.94
C ILE A 89 14.06 28.74 18.04
N GLU A 90 14.48 30.01 18.06
CA GLU A 90 15.88 30.37 18.18
C GLU A 90 16.48 30.04 19.55
N ARG A 91 15.68 30.15 20.62
CA ARG A 91 16.10 29.90 21.99
C ARG A 91 16.14 28.41 22.35
N THR A 92 15.10 27.65 21.99
CA THR A 92 14.92 26.23 22.32
C THR A 92 14.51 25.42 21.09
N PRO A 93 15.37 25.31 20.05
CA PRO A 93 15.03 24.62 18.81
C PRO A 93 14.72 23.12 19.01
N GLU A 94 15.26 22.50 20.07
CA GLU A 94 15.00 21.11 20.46
C GLU A 94 13.56 20.84 20.83
N ASP A 95 12.79 21.85 21.22
CA ASP A 95 11.37 21.74 21.52
C ASP A 95 10.51 21.67 20.24
N PHE A 96 11.12 21.94 19.08
CA PHE A 96 10.41 21.92 17.81
C PHE A 96 10.76 20.69 16.98
N THR A 97 9.74 20.10 16.36
CA THR A 97 9.93 18.98 15.45
C THR A 97 9.08 19.17 14.18
N PRO A 98 9.59 18.74 13.01
CA PRO A 98 8.86 18.88 11.76
C PRO A 98 7.72 17.85 11.67
N ASN A 99 6.67 18.18 10.90
CA ASN A 99 5.68 17.19 10.47
C ASN A 99 6.23 16.32 9.31
N ALA A 100 5.42 15.39 8.81
CA ALA A 100 5.82 14.48 7.74
C ALA A 100 6.27 15.20 6.45
N LEU A 101 5.70 16.37 6.14
CA LEU A 101 6.01 17.14 4.93
C LEU A 101 7.29 17.96 5.05
N LEU A 102 7.60 18.48 6.25
CA LEU A 102 8.81 19.29 6.48
C LEU A 102 10.01 18.43 6.90
N ARG A 103 9.78 17.25 7.48
CA ARG A 103 10.86 16.37 7.95
C ARG A 103 11.92 16.06 6.87
N PRO A 104 11.55 15.72 5.63
CA PRO A 104 12.54 15.49 4.58
C PRO A 104 13.36 16.73 4.24
N VAL A 105 12.76 17.93 4.31
CA VAL A 105 13.45 19.21 4.06
C VAL A 105 14.48 19.49 5.16
N VAL A 106 14.11 19.27 6.42
CA VAL A 106 15.05 19.37 7.56
C VAL A 106 16.19 18.37 7.41
N GLN A 107 15.86 17.11 7.09
CA GLN A 107 16.86 16.07 6.86
C GLN A 107 17.85 16.46 5.75
N ASP A 108 17.35 16.97 4.62
CA ASP A 108 18.16 17.35 3.48
C ASP A 108 19.01 18.62 3.73
N THR A 109 18.57 19.49 4.64
CA THR A 109 19.36 20.62 5.13
C THR A 109 20.56 20.14 5.96
N LEU A 110 20.36 19.11 6.78
CA LEU A 110 21.40 18.54 7.64
C LEU A 110 22.34 17.61 6.86
N LEU A 111 21.80 16.86 5.91
CA LEU A 111 22.47 15.85 5.11
C LEU A 111 22.06 16.05 3.64
N PRO A 112 22.82 16.85 2.88
CA PRO A 112 22.50 17.11 1.48
C PRO A 112 22.28 15.82 0.69
N THR A 113 21.07 15.65 0.16
CA THR A 113 20.58 14.41 -0.43
C THR A 113 20.46 14.57 -1.95
N ALA A 114 21.15 13.71 -2.71
CA ALA A 114 21.04 13.67 -4.17
C ALA A 114 19.80 12.87 -4.61
N ALA A 115 19.55 11.72 -3.95
CA ALA A 115 18.43 10.86 -4.24
C ALA A 115 17.81 10.31 -2.93
N TYR A 116 16.48 10.20 -2.91
CA TYR A 116 15.71 9.65 -1.79
C TYR A 116 15.00 8.40 -2.25
N ILE A 117 15.32 7.27 -1.62
CA ILE A 117 14.68 5.98 -1.91
C ILE A 117 13.54 5.79 -0.93
N GLY A 118 12.30 5.89 -1.41
CA GLY A 118 11.08 5.87 -0.59
C GLY A 118 10.18 4.68 -0.84
N GLY A 119 9.51 4.21 0.21
CA GLY A 119 8.38 3.28 0.08
C GLY A 119 7.11 4.01 -0.43
N PRO A 120 6.02 3.27 -0.74
CA PRO A 120 4.83 3.87 -1.38
C PRO A 120 4.24 5.06 -0.61
N ALA A 121 4.09 4.94 0.71
CA ALA A 121 3.58 6.03 1.54
C ALA A 121 4.54 7.23 1.58
N GLU A 122 5.85 6.97 1.53
CA GLU A 122 6.88 8.02 1.51
C GLU A 122 6.85 8.78 0.19
N ILE A 123 6.76 8.08 -0.95
CA ILE A 123 6.61 8.69 -2.26
C ILE A 123 5.33 9.54 -2.32
N ALA A 124 4.24 9.04 -1.78
CA ALA A 124 2.97 9.76 -1.75
C ALA A 124 3.07 11.09 -0.99
N TYR A 125 3.68 11.13 0.21
CA TYR A 125 3.85 12.41 0.89
C TYR A 125 4.99 13.27 0.30
N MET A 126 6.01 12.68 -0.32
CA MET A 126 7.05 13.44 -1.04
C MET A 126 6.48 14.24 -2.20
N ALA A 127 5.43 13.76 -2.87
CA ALA A 127 4.69 14.51 -3.88
C ALA A 127 4.06 15.79 -3.33
N GLN A 128 3.63 15.81 -2.06
CA GLN A 128 3.19 17.03 -1.37
C GLN A 128 4.38 17.84 -0.85
N SER A 129 5.44 17.19 -0.37
CA SER A 129 6.66 17.82 0.16
C SER A 129 7.43 18.61 -0.91
N GLN A 130 7.13 18.44 -2.19
CA GLN A 130 7.65 19.27 -3.27
C GLN A 130 7.46 20.77 -2.95
N VAL A 131 6.34 21.15 -2.35
CA VAL A 131 6.05 22.54 -1.98
C VAL A 131 7.08 23.11 -0.99
N PRO A 132 7.25 22.55 0.22
CA PRO A 132 8.24 23.06 1.15
C PRO A 132 9.69 22.90 0.64
N TYR A 133 10.00 21.87 -0.17
CA TYR A 133 11.31 21.77 -0.80
C TYR A 133 11.61 22.96 -1.72
N GLN A 134 10.69 23.27 -2.63
CA GLN A 134 10.88 24.39 -3.57
C GLN A 134 10.89 25.73 -2.87
N ARG A 135 10.04 25.92 -1.87
CA ARG A 135 9.94 27.19 -1.15
C ARG A 135 11.10 27.43 -0.20
N ILE A 136 11.57 26.42 0.52
CA ILE A 136 12.59 26.56 1.57
C ILE A 136 14.01 26.31 1.04
N LEU A 137 14.21 25.29 0.20
CA LEU A 137 15.55 24.94 -0.30
C LEU A 137 15.79 25.31 -1.77
N GLY A 138 14.74 25.61 -2.54
CA GLY A 138 14.82 25.86 -3.98
C GLY A 138 15.19 24.64 -4.82
N ARG A 139 15.31 23.47 -4.22
CA ARG A 139 15.63 22.20 -4.87
C ARG A 139 14.94 21.04 -4.20
N MET A 140 14.83 19.92 -4.88
CA MET A 140 14.31 18.65 -4.35
C MET A 140 15.21 17.51 -4.84
N PRO A 141 15.52 16.48 -4.01
CA PRO A 141 16.25 15.31 -4.45
C PRO A 141 15.45 14.50 -5.47
N VAL A 142 16.14 13.67 -6.24
CA VAL A 142 15.46 12.67 -7.09
C VAL A 142 14.76 11.66 -6.19
N ILE A 143 13.45 11.43 -6.42
CA ILE A 143 12.69 10.47 -5.65
C ILE A 143 12.62 9.15 -6.41
N LEU A 144 13.11 8.09 -5.80
CA LEU A 144 13.13 6.75 -6.36
C LEU A 144 12.25 5.80 -5.54
N PRO A 145 11.43 4.98 -6.17
CA PRO A 145 10.68 3.95 -5.45
C PRO A 145 11.63 2.88 -4.90
N ARG A 146 11.42 2.51 -3.65
CA ARG A 146 12.13 1.39 -3.05
C ARG A 146 11.61 0.09 -3.64
N ALA A 147 12.50 -0.80 -4.07
CA ALA A 147 12.13 -2.14 -4.49
C ALA A 147 11.40 -2.89 -3.35
N SER A 148 10.39 -3.67 -3.71
CA SER A 148 9.55 -4.43 -2.79
C SER A 148 9.49 -5.88 -3.24
N PHE A 149 9.50 -6.83 -2.27
CA PHE A 149 9.60 -8.24 -2.57
C PHE A 149 8.64 -9.07 -1.70
N THR A 150 8.08 -10.13 -2.31
CA THR A 150 7.54 -11.28 -1.59
C THR A 150 8.32 -12.52 -2.00
N ILE A 151 8.97 -13.17 -1.06
CA ILE A 151 9.74 -14.39 -1.25
C ILE A 151 8.79 -15.57 -1.08
N VAL A 152 8.72 -16.42 -2.10
CA VAL A 152 7.86 -17.60 -2.14
C VAL A 152 8.74 -18.85 -2.09
N GLU A 153 8.81 -19.48 -0.93
CA GLU A 153 9.57 -20.71 -0.73
C GLU A 153 8.88 -21.90 -1.41
N ALA A 154 9.63 -22.97 -1.68
CA ALA A 154 9.16 -24.16 -2.37
C ALA A 154 7.85 -24.75 -1.79
N GLN A 155 7.68 -24.70 -0.47
CA GLN A 155 6.47 -25.19 0.19
C GLN A 155 5.25 -24.30 -0.14
N ASN A 156 5.42 -22.98 -0.13
CA ASN A 156 4.39 -22.04 -0.52
C ASN A 156 4.03 -22.19 -1.99
N ALA A 157 5.03 -22.32 -2.87
CA ALA A 157 4.83 -22.52 -4.30
C ALA A 157 4.01 -23.78 -4.59
N ARG A 158 4.30 -24.89 -3.91
CA ARG A 158 3.52 -26.14 -4.02
C ARG A 158 2.05 -25.95 -3.61
N LEU A 159 1.80 -25.21 -2.52
CA LEU A 159 0.43 -24.94 -2.07
C LEU A 159 -0.31 -24.00 -3.02
N LEU A 160 0.34 -22.93 -3.50
CA LEU A 160 -0.22 -22.05 -4.51
C LEU A 160 -0.60 -22.84 -5.76
N GLY A 161 0.33 -23.66 -6.30
CA GLY A 161 0.06 -24.53 -7.45
C GLY A 161 -1.05 -25.53 -7.20
N LYS A 162 -1.10 -26.16 -6.01
CA LYS A 162 -2.18 -27.10 -5.65
C LYS A 162 -3.57 -26.50 -5.73
N TYR A 163 -3.70 -25.22 -5.36
CA TYR A 163 -4.99 -24.51 -5.32
C TYR A 163 -5.22 -23.59 -6.53
N GLY A 164 -4.30 -23.53 -7.49
CA GLY A 164 -4.38 -22.62 -8.63
C GLY A 164 -4.45 -21.16 -8.18
N LEU A 165 -3.64 -20.80 -7.20
CA LEU A 165 -3.57 -19.47 -6.61
C LEU A 165 -2.31 -18.74 -7.08
N ASP A 166 -2.46 -17.43 -7.27
CA ASP A 166 -1.36 -16.48 -7.36
C ASP A 166 -1.17 -15.74 -6.02
N VAL A 167 0.03 -15.21 -5.78
CA VAL A 167 0.32 -14.40 -4.59
C VAL A 167 -0.65 -13.21 -4.49
N GLN A 168 -1.02 -12.62 -5.63
CA GLN A 168 -1.98 -11.52 -5.71
C GLN A 168 -3.37 -11.88 -5.16
N ASP A 169 -3.76 -13.15 -5.16
CA ASP A 169 -5.03 -13.59 -4.58
C ASP A 169 -5.09 -13.38 -3.07
N LEU A 170 -3.93 -13.43 -2.39
CA LEU A 170 -3.83 -13.14 -0.97
C LEU A 170 -4.07 -11.65 -0.68
N PHE A 171 -3.62 -10.77 -1.59
CA PHE A 171 -3.79 -9.32 -1.48
C PHE A 171 -5.26 -8.88 -1.64
N ARG A 172 -6.08 -9.68 -2.34
CA ARG A 172 -7.53 -9.43 -2.51
C ARG A 172 -8.37 -9.69 -1.26
N GLY A 173 -7.75 -10.19 -0.21
CA GLY A 173 -8.35 -10.39 1.09
C GLY A 173 -8.81 -11.83 1.36
N ARG A 174 -9.05 -12.08 2.66
CA ARG A 174 -9.31 -13.43 3.19
C ARG A 174 -10.53 -14.12 2.56
N GLN A 175 -11.60 -13.38 2.30
CA GLN A 175 -12.81 -13.95 1.71
C GLN A 175 -12.57 -14.50 0.30
N HIS A 176 -11.82 -13.76 -0.52
CA HIS A 176 -11.45 -14.17 -1.87
C HIS A 176 -10.57 -15.41 -1.85
N LEU A 177 -9.51 -15.39 -1.02
CA LEU A 177 -8.61 -16.53 -0.84
C LEU A 177 -9.39 -17.78 -0.42
N ARG A 178 -10.24 -17.66 0.61
CA ARG A 178 -11.01 -18.77 1.14
C ARG A 178 -11.96 -19.37 0.12
N ALA A 179 -12.64 -18.54 -0.66
CA ALA A 179 -13.52 -19.02 -1.73
C ALA A 179 -12.77 -19.87 -2.77
N LYS A 180 -11.57 -19.45 -3.17
CA LYS A 180 -10.72 -20.24 -4.09
C LYS A 180 -10.26 -21.55 -3.46
N LEU A 181 -9.80 -21.53 -2.21
CA LEU A 181 -9.38 -22.73 -1.49
C LEU A 181 -10.55 -23.74 -1.35
N GLU A 182 -11.75 -23.28 -1.00
CA GLU A 182 -12.94 -24.12 -0.88
C GLU A 182 -13.26 -24.84 -2.19
N MET A 183 -13.18 -24.16 -3.32
CA MET A 183 -13.45 -24.74 -4.63
C MET A 183 -12.49 -25.87 -5.01
N GLN A 184 -11.25 -25.83 -4.52
CA GLN A 184 -10.20 -26.83 -4.82
C GLN A 184 -10.08 -27.93 -3.75
N THR A 185 -10.80 -27.81 -2.63
CA THR A 185 -10.72 -28.78 -1.51
C THR A 185 -11.68 -29.94 -1.66
N ILE A 186 -12.50 -29.97 -2.72
CA ILE A 186 -13.47 -31.02 -2.99
C ILE A 186 -12.76 -32.37 -3.27
N PRO A 187 -13.28 -33.50 -2.75
CA PRO A 187 -12.78 -34.83 -3.12
C PRO A 187 -12.77 -35.03 -4.64
N LYS A 188 -11.68 -35.59 -5.17
CA LYS A 188 -11.50 -35.77 -6.63
C LYS A 188 -12.67 -36.44 -7.34
N VAL A 189 -13.29 -37.43 -6.69
CA VAL A 189 -14.46 -38.14 -7.24
C VAL A 189 -15.63 -37.18 -7.42
N LEU A 190 -15.91 -36.37 -6.41
CA LEU A 190 -17.00 -35.40 -6.44
C LEU A 190 -16.71 -34.25 -7.42
N ALA A 191 -15.45 -33.78 -7.49
CA ALA A 191 -15.02 -32.77 -8.45
C ALA A 191 -15.27 -33.22 -9.90
N ARG A 192 -14.86 -34.45 -10.25
CA ARG A 192 -15.11 -35.05 -11.58
C ARG A 192 -16.60 -35.16 -11.90
N ARG A 193 -17.42 -35.45 -10.90
CA ARG A 193 -18.88 -35.52 -11.07
C ARG A 193 -19.43 -34.13 -11.40
N PHE A 194 -19.06 -33.10 -10.64
CA PHE A 194 -19.45 -31.71 -10.93
C PHE A 194 -19.06 -31.28 -12.35
N GLU A 195 -17.85 -31.58 -12.79
CA GLU A 195 -17.39 -31.25 -14.15
C GLU A 195 -18.19 -31.94 -15.25
N LYS A 196 -18.51 -33.23 -15.04
CA LYS A 196 -19.35 -34.00 -15.98
C LYS A 196 -20.74 -33.39 -16.07
N ASP A 197 -21.35 -33.11 -14.93
CA ASP A 197 -22.74 -32.66 -14.86
C ASP A 197 -22.86 -31.18 -15.35
N GLU A 198 -21.83 -30.33 -15.14
CA GLU A 198 -21.76 -28.98 -15.73
C GLU A 198 -21.71 -29.04 -17.26
N LYS A 199 -20.87 -29.92 -17.82
CA LYS A 199 -20.82 -30.13 -19.27
C LYS A 199 -22.14 -30.64 -19.84
N ALA A 200 -22.81 -31.55 -19.11
CA ALA A 200 -24.12 -32.07 -19.51
C ALA A 200 -25.18 -30.97 -19.49
N LEU A 201 -25.19 -30.12 -18.46
CA LEU A 201 -26.10 -28.98 -18.35
C LEU A 201 -25.93 -28.00 -19.51
N ARG A 202 -24.69 -27.63 -19.84
CA ARG A 202 -24.40 -26.75 -20.98
C ARG A 202 -24.88 -27.35 -22.30
N ARG A 203 -24.63 -28.65 -22.53
CA ARG A 203 -25.12 -29.36 -23.71
C ARG A 203 -26.65 -29.37 -23.80
N MET A 204 -27.32 -29.68 -22.69
CA MET A 204 -28.76 -29.65 -22.62
C MET A 204 -29.31 -28.26 -22.99
N LEU A 205 -28.81 -27.19 -22.38
CA LEU A 205 -29.27 -25.83 -22.66
C LEU A 205 -28.96 -25.40 -24.10
N SER A 206 -27.84 -25.82 -24.67
CA SER A 206 -27.49 -25.50 -26.07
C SER A 206 -28.48 -26.06 -27.10
N THR A 207 -29.18 -27.17 -26.77
CA THR A 207 -30.19 -27.73 -27.68
C THR A 207 -31.41 -26.83 -27.89
N TYR A 208 -31.67 -25.95 -26.93
CA TYR A 208 -32.79 -24.97 -27.01
C TYR A 208 -32.42 -23.72 -27.81
N ALA A 209 -31.14 -23.46 -28.12
CA ALA A 209 -30.69 -22.21 -28.73
C ALA A 209 -31.36 -21.94 -30.10
N GLN A 210 -31.40 -22.95 -30.99
CA GLN A 210 -32.01 -22.82 -32.31
C GLN A 210 -33.56 -22.76 -32.26
N PRO A 211 -34.23 -23.68 -31.56
CA PRO A 211 -35.70 -23.60 -31.42
C PRO A 211 -36.18 -22.26 -30.85
N ILE A 212 -35.53 -21.75 -29.82
CA ILE A 212 -35.88 -20.47 -29.20
C ILE A 212 -35.61 -19.30 -30.16
N LYS A 213 -34.49 -19.31 -30.90
CA LYS A 213 -34.16 -18.28 -31.88
C LYS A 213 -35.18 -18.22 -33.06
N ILE A 214 -35.72 -19.36 -33.45
CA ILE A 214 -36.74 -19.46 -34.48
C ILE A 214 -38.08 -18.90 -33.94
N LEU A 215 -38.40 -19.16 -32.69
CA LEU A 215 -39.61 -18.68 -32.07
C LEU A 215 -39.60 -17.16 -31.85
N ASP A 216 -38.57 -16.66 -31.21
CA ASP A 216 -38.35 -15.25 -30.94
C ASP A 216 -36.87 -14.98 -30.62
N THR A 217 -36.23 -14.12 -31.42
CA THR A 217 -34.82 -13.73 -31.23
C THR A 217 -34.54 -13.05 -29.89
N THR A 218 -35.53 -12.37 -29.32
CA THR A 218 -35.40 -11.69 -28.01
C THR A 218 -35.23 -12.66 -26.84
N LEU A 219 -35.74 -13.89 -26.98
CA LEU A 219 -35.63 -14.94 -25.98
C LEU A 219 -34.22 -15.55 -25.86
N THR A 220 -33.33 -15.27 -26.80
CA THR A 220 -31.93 -15.73 -26.69
C THR A 220 -31.22 -15.18 -25.45
N GLY A 221 -31.50 -13.91 -25.09
CA GLY A 221 -30.99 -13.31 -23.84
C GLY A 221 -31.54 -13.98 -22.58
N ALA A 222 -32.81 -14.41 -22.61
CA ALA A 222 -33.41 -15.16 -21.52
C ALA A 222 -32.75 -16.53 -21.31
N LEU A 223 -32.48 -17.27 -22.40
CA LEU A 223 -31.76 -18.54 -22.34
C LEU A 223 -30.36 -18.38 -21.72
N GLN A 224 -29.59 -17.38 -22.16
CA GLN A 224 -28.27 -17.07 -21.58
C GLN A 224 -28.38 -16.75 -20.08
N SER A 225 -29.35 -15.97 -19.66
CA SER A 225 -29.60 -15.65 -18.27
C SER A 225 -29.93 -16.91 -17.42
N VAL A 226 -30.71 -17.83 -17.98
CA VAL A 226 -31.03 -19.12 -17.32
C VAL A 226 -29.76 -19.96 -17.19
N GLU A 227 -28.95 -20.08 -18.23
CA GLU A 227 -27.68 -20.79 -18.18
C GLU A 227 -26.76 -20.23 -17.09
N GLN A 228 -26.55 -18.92 -17.05
CA GLN A 228 -25.72 -18.27 -16.04
C GLN A 228 -26.23 -18.54 -14.62
N LYS A 229 -27.56 -18.45 -14.39
CA LYS A 229 -28.16 -18.71 -13.09
C LYS A 229 -27.97 -20.18 -12.65
N MET A 230 -28.18 -21.13 -13.54
CA MET A 230 -28.00 -22.55 -13.24
C MET A 230 -26.53 -22.86 -12.90
N LEU A 231 -25.58 -22.40 -13.72
CA LEU A 231 -24.16 -22.58 -13.50
C LEU A 231 -23.69 -21.91 -12.19
N TYR A 232 -24.25 -20.75 -11.87
CA TYR A 232 -23.98 -20.09 -10.60
C TYR A 232 -24.44 -20.92 -9.39
N GLN A 233 -25.62 -21.55 -9.45
CA GLN A 233 -26.08 -22.43 -8.37
C GLN A 233 -25.22 -23.70 -8.24
N PHE A 234 -24.77 -24.25 -9.37
CA PHE A 234 -23.82 -25.36 -9.39
C PHE A 234 -22.48 -24.99 -8.72
N THR A 235 -21.94 -23.82 -9.07
CA THR A 235 -20.72 -23.29 -8.46
C THR A 235 -20.88 -23.07 -6.96
N LYS A 236 -22.03 -22.54 -6.51
CA LYS A 236 -22.36 -22.41 -5.08
C LYS A 236 -22.40 -23.76 -4.35
N LEU A 237 -23.02 -24.76 -4.96
CA LEU A 237 -23.08 -26.10 -4.36
C LEU A 237 -21.67 -26.72 -4.27
N LYS A 238 -20.87 -26.55 -5.31
CA LYS A 238 -19.47 -26.98 -5.34
C LYS A 238 -18.65 -26.33 -4.23
N ALA A 239 -18.77 -25.02 -4.04
CA ALA A 239 -18.10 -24.30 -2.95
C ALA A 239 -18.55 -24.79 -1.55
N LYS A 240 -19.84 -25.03 -1.35
CA LYS A 240 -20.36 -25.60 -0.09
C LYS A 240 -19.80 -27.00 0.19
N ALA A 241 -19.70 -27.86 -0.81
CA ALA A 241 -19.10 -29.18 -0.67
C ALA A 241 -17.60 -29.09 -0.31
N GLY A 242 -16.86 -28.19 -0.95
CA GLY A 242 -15.46 -27.93 -0.61
C GLY A 242 -15.28 -27.41 0.81
N ARG A 243 -16.16 -26.50 1.26
CA ARG A 243 -16.17 -26.01 2.64
C ARG A 243 -16.42 -27.14 3.64
N ALA A 244 -17.40 -27.98 3.40
CA ALA A 244 -17.72 -29.11 4.26
C ALA A 244 -16.54 -30.09 4.39
N GLU A 245 -15.87 -30.42 3.29
CA GLU A 245 -14.68 -31.25 3.28
C GLU A 245 -13.50 -30.57 3.99
N GLY A 246 -13.30 -29.28 3.75
CA GLY A 246 -12.26 -28.48 4.41
C GLY A 246 -12.42 -28.43 5.94
N LEU A 247 -13.65 -28.28 6.42
CA LEU A 247 -13.97 -28.32 7.86
C LEU A 247 -13.73 -29.72 8.44
N ARG A 248 -14.18 -30.77 7.72
CA ARG A 248 -14.03 -32.17 8.15
C ARG A 248 -12.55 -32.54 8.33
N THR A 249 -11.68 -32.09 7.45
CA THR A 249 -10.25 -32.45 7.43
C THR A 249 -9.35 -31.48 8.19
N GLY A 250 -9.82 -30.26 8.49
CA GLY A 250 -9.02 -29.16 9.04
C GLY A 250 -7.88 -28.69 8.14
N VAL A 251 -7.77 -29.22 6.91
CA VAL A 251 -6.70 -28.93 5.97
C VAL A 251 -6.81 -27.51 5.42
N LEU A 252 -8.04 -27.05 5.16
CA LEU A 252 -8.29 -25.74 4.57
C LEU A 252 -7.79 -24.62 5.49
N ASP A 253 -8.12 -24.67 6.78
CA ASP A 253 -7.71 -23.65 7.75
C ASP A 253 -6.19 -23.64 7.96
N ARG A 254 -5.53 -24.80 7.94
CA ARG A 254 -4.07 -24.89 8.04
C ARG A 254 -3.38 -24.30 6.83
N HIS A 255 -3.83 -24.62 5.62
CA HIS A 255 -3.23 -24.12 4.41
C HIS A 255 -3.50 -22.62 4.22
N GLU A 256 -4.71 -22.15 4.52
CA GLU A 256 -5.04 -20.72 4.53
C GLU A 256 -4.09 -19.95 5.46
N ARG A 257 -4.01 -20.41 6.73
CA ARG A 257 -3.15 -19.78 7.72
C ARG A 257 -1.69 -19.77 7.27
N PHE A 258 -1.17 -20.92 6.85
CA PHE A 258 0.22 -21.04 6.41
C PHE A 258 0.53 -20.08 5.26
N LEU A 259 -0.32 -19.99 4.23
CA LEU A 259 -0.11 -19.08 3.10
C LEU A 259 -0.19 -17.61 3.54
N VAL A 260 -1.16 -17.26 4.39
CA VAL A 260 -1.30 -15.88 4.86
C VAL A 260 -0.14 -15.48 5.77
N ASP A 261 0.22 -16.31 6.75
CA ASP A 261 1.28 -15.99 7.72
C ASP A 261 2.65 -15.87 7.05
N SER A 262 2.89 -16.63 5.96
CA SER A 262 4.17 -16.58 5.25
C SER A 262 4.23 -15.56 4.12
N LEU A 263 3.15 -15.30 3.38
CA LEU A 263 3.19 -14.46 2.17
C LEU A 263 2.51 -13.10 2.32
N TYR A 264 1.53 -12.99 3.24
CA TYR A 264 0.79 -11.74 3.47
C TYR A 264 0.42 -11.58 4.96
N PRO A 265 1.43 -11.63 5.87
CA PRO A 265 1.21 -11.61 7.31
C PRO A 265 0.54 -10.30 7.74
N ASN A 266 -0.39 -10.39 8.69
CA ASN A 266 -1.11 -9.25 9.26
C ASN A 266 -1.83 -8.36 8.19
N ARG A 267 -2.16 -8.91 7.04
CA ARG A 267 -2.72 -8.18 5.89
C ARG A 267 -1.79 -7.09 5.34
N GLY A 268 -0.49 -7.30 5.46
CA GLY A 268 0.56 -6.42 4.96
C GLY A 268 1.57 -7.17 4.11
N LEU A 269 2.36 -6.43 3.34
CA LEU A 269 3.43 -7.03 2.56
C LEU A 269 4.41 -7.78 3.47
N GLN A 270 4.90 -8.93 3.00
CA GLN A 270 5.82 -9.80 3.74
C GLN A 270 7.01 -9.03 4.34
N GLU A 271 7.63 -8.15 3.57
CA GLU A 271 8.77 -7.32 3.98
C GLU A 271 8.48 -6.34 5.13
N ARG A 272 7.21 -6.11 5.45
CA ARG A 272 6.81 -5.22 6.56
C ARG A 272 6.62 -5.96 7.87
N SER A 273 6.51 -7.27 7.82
CA SER A 273 6.17 -8.10 8.99
C SER A 273 7.21 -9.16 9.28
N LEU A 274 7.92 -9.67 8.28
CA LEU A 274 8.91 -10.73 8.45
C LEU A 274 10.34 -10.16 8.36
N CYS A 275 11.21 -10.69 9.22
CA CYS A 275 12.64 -10.41 9.15
C CYS A 275 13.28 -11.18 7.99
N GLY A 276 14.25 -10.57 7.30
CA GLY A 276 14.99 -11.21 6.21
C GLY A 276 16.01 -12.28 6.66
N LEU A 277 16.41 -12.28 7.93
CA LEU A 277 17.44 -13.19 8.43
C LEU A 277 17.13 -14.68 8.24
N PRO A 278 15.91 -15.20 8.49
CA PRO A 278 15.58 -16.60 8.22
C PRO A 278 15.80 -17.00 6.77
N PHE A 279 15.46 -16.12 5.81
CA PHE A 279 15.69 -16.38 4.39
C PHE A 279 17.19 -16.40 4.06
N LEU A 280 17.98 -15.50 4.64
CA LEU A 280 19.43 -15.50 4.45
C LEU A 280 20.08 -16.74 5.09
N ALA A 281 19.60 -17.17 6.25
CA ALA A 281 20.08 -18.39 6.90
C ALA A 281 19.80 -19.66 6.07
N ALA A 282 18.64 -19.70 5.41
CA ALA A 282 18.23 -20.85 4.60
C ALA A 282 18.85 -20.88 3.20
N TYR A 283 19.01 -19.71 2.56
CA TYR A 283 19.37 -19.60 1.14
C TYR A 283 20.73 -18.92 0.90
N GLY A 284 21.39 -18.48 1.95
CA GLY A 284 22.70 -17.84 1.87
C GLY A 284 22.66 -16.40 1.32
N THR A 285 23.84 -15.78 1.28
CA THR A 285 24.00 -14.40 0.83
C THR A 285 23.76 -14.19 -0.68
N GLY A 286 23.85 -15.27 -1.48
CA GLY A 286 23.50 -15.21 -2.92
C GLY A 286 22.07 -14.77 -3.20
N LEU A 287 21.16 -14.91 -2.21
CA LEU A 287 19.81 -14.34 -2.28
C LEU A 287 19.86 -12.81 -2.44
N LEU A 288 20.77 -12.12 -1.73
CA LEU A 288 20.91 -10.66 -1.82
C LEU A 288 21.31 -10.22 -3.23
N ASP A 289 22.21 -10.96 -3.88
CA ASP A 289 22.64 -10.66 -5.26
C ASP A 289 21.48 -10.81 -6.24
N GLY A 290 20.62 -11.81 -6.03
CA GLY A 290 19.40 -12.00 -6.80
C GLY A 290 18.41 -10.84 -6.62
N LEU A 291 18.14 -10.44 -5.37
CA LEU A 291 17.26 -9.33 -5.06
C LEU A 291 17.81 -7.98 -5.56
N ALA A 292 19.12 -7.75 -5.43
CA ALA A 292 19.77 -6.55 -5.94
C ALA A 292 19.66 -6.43 -7.47
N ARG A 293 19.84 -7.52 -8.20
CA ARG A 293 19.62 -7.54 -9.67
C ARG A 293 18.18 -7.17 -10.03
N LEU A 294 17.19 -7.73 -9.35
CA LEU A 294 15.78 -7.40 -9.58
C LEU A 294 15.49 -5.92 -9.26
N ALA A 295 16.03 -5.42 -8.15
CA ALA A 295 15.88 -4.02 -7.76
C ALA A 295 16.51 -3.03 -8.76
N SER A 296 17.55 -3.47 -9.49
CA SER A 296 18.27 -2.64 -10.46
C SER A 296 17.67 -2.71 -11.88
N MET A 297 16.68 -3.58 -12.12
CA MET A 297 16.01 -3.64 -13.41
C MET A 297 15.20 -2.38 -13.65
N PRO A 298 15.34 -1.75 -14.83
CA PRO A 298 14.49 -0.63 -15.20
C PRO A 298 13.02 -1.08 -15.23
N SER A 299 12.12 -0.21 -14.78
CA SER A 299 10.68 -0.44 -14.99
C SER A 299 10.41 -0.64 -16.47
N PRO A 300 9.51 -1.57 -16.86
CA PRO A 300 9.05 -1.65 -18.24
C PRO A 300 8.61 -0.25 -18.69
N SER A 301 9.18 0.23 -19.78
CA SER A 301 8.94 1.58 -20.29
C SER A 301 7.58 1.62 -20.99
N ASP A 302 6.51 1.69 -20.22
CA ASP A 302 5.14 1.98 -20.72
C ASP A 302 4.83 3.47 -20.79
N GLY A 303 5.86 4.32 -20.62
CA GLY A 303 5.72 5.77 -20.65
C GLY A 303 5.10 6.39 -19.40
N SER A 304 4.76 5.60 -18.39
CA SER A 304 4.05 6.06 -17.17
C SER A 304 4.98 6.56 -16.03
N GLY A 305 6.28 6.70 -16.29
CA GLY A 305 7.25 7.12 -15.27
C GLY A 305 7.71 5.97 -14.36
N CYS A 306 8.46 6.30 -13.30
CA CYS A 306 9.03 5.33 -12.37
C CYS A 306 7.93 4.75 -11.46
N ALA A 307 7.29 3.64 -11.87
CA ALA A 307 6.24 2.99 -11.10
C ALA A 307 6.83 2.14 -9.95
N PHE A 308 6.10 2.08 -8.83
CA PHE A 308 6.43 1.15 -7.73
C PHE A 308 6.28 -0.29 -8.20
N GLN A 309 7.37 -1.06 -8.11
CA GLN A 309 7.37 -2.49 -8.49
C GLN A 309 7.41 -3.38 -7.25
N HIS A 310 6.52 -4.37 -7.22
CA HIS A 310 6.53 -5.44 -6.24
C HIS A 310 6.89 -6.76 -6.93
N HIS A 311 8.05 -7.31 -6.57
CA HIS A 311 8.59 -8.51 -7.17
C HIS A 311 8.16 -9.76 -6.38
N ILE A 312 7.65 -10.77 -7.08
CA ILE A 312 7.41 -12.09 -6.52
C ILE A 312 8.62 -12.96 -6.86
N VAL A 313 9.35 -13.39 -5.85
CA VAL A 313 10.60 -14.15 -5.97
C VAL A 313 10.34 -15.60 -5.57
N LEU A 314 10.45 -16.51 -6.52
CA LEU A 314 10.34 -17.96 -6.31
C LEU A 314 11.73 -18.52 -5.95
N LEU A 315 11.83 -19.28 -4.86
CA LEU A 315 13.05 -19.96 -4.39
C LEU A 315 12.94 -21.48 -4.51
#